data_03794bf1c59f92bba077f50b670a8b6b
#
_entry.id   03794bf1c59f92bba077f50b670a8b6b
#
_cell.length_a   1.000
_cell.length_b   1.000
_cell.length_c   1.000
_cell.angle_alpha   90.00
_cell.angle_beta   90.00
_cell.angle_gamma   90.00
#
_symmetry.space_group_name_H-M   'P 1'
#
loop_
_entity.id
_entity.type
_entity.pdbx_description
1 polymer ?
#
loop_
_entity_poly.entity_id
_entity_poly.type
_entity_poly.pdbx_seq_one_letter_code
_entity_poly.pdbx_strand_id
1 'polypeptide(L)'
;MLGRIHTFEQFKNSLAIARNAGFTNINIDLMSALPGQTIESFTRVLKEAVSLNTEHISVYSLIIEEGTRLYDNIDNYPDIPDDDDDRKMYALTKEILGQAGYERYEISNYAKAGYECKHNLKYWDRTDYIGFGIGAASLCNHKRYTNISDINNYIKALCVEYADNKESNKECIVENIKNIQETLKNSLEINNNCQDLKENIEVLTCLLYTSPSPRD
;
A
#
# COMPACT_ATOMS: atom_id res chain seq x y z
N MET A 1 -15.00 2.38 -16.92
CA MET A 1 -15.53 2.38 -15.55
C MET A 1 -14.47 2.91 -14.57
N LEU A 2 -13.43 2.18 -14.18
CA LEU A 2 -12.40 2.66 -13.23
C LEU A 2 -11.28 3.49 -13.86
N GLY A 3 -11.39 3.94 -15.10
CA GLY A 3 -10.35 4.72 -15.79
C GLY A 3 -9.01 4.00 -16.00
N ARG A 4 -8.94 2.68 -15.79
CA ARG A 4 -7.72 1.91 -16.01
C ARG A 4 -7.42 1.82 -17.50
N ILE A 5 -6.18 2.15 -17.86
CA ILE A 5 -5.71 2.18 -19.26
C ILE A 5 -5.04 0.88 -19.71
N HIS A 6 -4.73 -0.03 -18.79
CA HIS A 6 -4.05 -1.30 -19.07
C HIS A 6 -5.06 -2.46 -19.17
N THR A 7 -4.71 -3.45 -19.97
CA THR A 7 -5.45 -4.72 -20.11
C THR A 7 -4.88 -5.79 -19.18
N PHE A 8 -5.65 -6.87 -18.97
CA PHE A 8 -5.17 -8.02 -18.20
C PHE A 8 -3.93 -8.70 -18.82
N GLU A 9 -3.83 -8.71 -20.15
CA GLU A 9 -2.62 -9.23 -20.82
C GLU A 9 -1.39 -8.37 -20.55
N GLN A 10 -1.54 -7.05 -20.56
CA GLN A 10 -0.46 -6.13 -20.20
C GLN A 10 -0.03 -6.31 -18.74
N PHE A 11 -0.98 -6.57 -17.85
CA PHE A 11 -0.70 -6.90 -16.46
C PHE A 11 0.12 -8.19 -16.32
N LYS A 12 -0.29 -9.27 -16.97
CA LYS A 12 0.48 -10.54 -16.96
C LYS A 12 1.89 -10.37 -17.52
N ASN A 13 2.02 -9.59 -18.59
CA ASN A 13 3.33 -9.26 -19.16
C ASN A 13 4.22 -8.48 -18.18
N SER A 14 3.64 -7.50 -17.47
CA SER A 14 4.37 -6.74 -16.43
C SER A 14 4.85 -7.65 -15.30
N LEU A 15 4.01 -8.58 -14.84
CA LEU A 15 4.38 -9.58 -13.84
C LEU A 15 5.54 -10.46 -14.35
N ALA A 16 5.46 -10.92 -15.61
CA ALA A 16 6.52 -11.72 -16.21
C ALA A 16 7.85 -10.95 -16.33
N ILE A 17 7.78 -9.66 -16.68
CA ILE A 17 8.96 -8.77 -16.73
C ILE A 17 9.58 -8.64 -15.32
N ALA A 18 8.76 -8.42 -14.29
CA ALA A 18 9.25 -8.33 -12.92
C ALA A 18 9.93 -9.63 -12.47
N ARG A 19 9.32 -10.79 -12.76
CA ARG A 19 9.93 -12.11 -12.46
C ARG A 19 11.26 -12.30 -13.20
N ASN A 20 11.32 -11.95 -14.48
CA ASN A 20 12.55 -12.06 -15.29
C ASN A 20 13.65 -11.09 -14.80
N ALA A 21 13.27 -9.96 -14.21
CA ALA A 21 14.20 -9.03 -13.57
C ALA A 21 14.71 -9.52 -12.20
N GLY A 22 14.22 -10.67 -11.71
CA GLY A 22 14.69 -11.32 -10.48
C GLY A 22 13.88 -10.97 -9.23
N PHE A 23 12.71 -10.33 -9.35
CA PHE A 23 11.83 -10.10 -8.21
C PHE A 23 11.13 -11.40 -7.81
N THR A 24 11.34 -11.83 -6.58
CA THR A 24 10.80 -13.08 -6.01
C THR A 24 9.67 -12.83 -5.02
N ASN A 25 9.51 -11.60 -4.54
CA ASN A 25 8.41 -11.18 -3.66
C ASN A 25 7.58 -10.12 -4.36
N ILE A 26 6.41 -10.50 -4.85
CA ILE A 26 5.51 -9.63 -5.63
C ILE A 26 4.13 -9.65 -5.01
N ASN A 27 3.58 -8.46 -4.79
CA ASN A 27 2.18 -8.26 -4.43
C ASN A 27 1.34 -7.93 -5.68
N ILE A 28 0.10 -8.41 -5.69
CA ILE A 28 -0.93 -7.98 -6.62
C ILE A 28 -2.15 -7.48 -5.86
N ASP A 29 -2.75 -6.39 -6.36
CA ASP A 29 -3.93 -5.79 -5.76
C ASP A 29 -5.17 -6.15 -6.56
N LEU A 30 -6.22 -6.57 -5.87
CA LEU A 30 -7.54 -6.85 -6.40
C LEU A 30 -8.57 -5.91 -5.76
N MET A 31 -9.67 -5.69 -6.47
CA MET A 31 -10.83 -5.00 -5.91
C MET A 31 -12.07 -5.88 -6.02
N SER A 32 -12.83 -5.94 -4.92
CA SER A 32 -14.17 -6.52 -4.85
C SER A 32 -15.24 -5.44 -4.88
N ALA A 33 -16.48 -5.85 -5.01
CA ALA A 33 -17.67 -5.02 -5.00
C ALA A 33 -17.67 -3.91 -6.08
N LEU A 34 -17.03 -4.17 -7.22
CA LEU A 34 -17.06 -3.24 -8.35
C LEU A 34 -18.44 -3.19 -9.02
N PRO A 35 -18.87 -2.05 -9.59
CA PRO A 35 -20.11 -1.97 -10.36
C PRO A 35 -20.19 -3.08 -11.42
N GLY A 36 -21.30 -3.82 -11.42
CA GLY A 36 -21.53 -4.97 -12.30
C GLY A 36 -20.74 -6.24 -11.97
N GLN A 37 -19.97 -6.26 -10.88
CA GLN A 37 -19.27 -7.45 -10.45
C GLN A 37 -20.23 -8.37 -9.69
N THR A 38 -20.31 -9.64 -10.11
CA THR A 38 -21.08 -10.68 -9.42
C THR A 38 -20.15 -11.58 -8.61
N ILE A 39 -20.71 -12.37 -7.70
CA ILE A 39 -19.97 -13.38 -6.92
C ILE A 39 -19.25 -14.35 -7.84
N GLU A 40 -19.89 -14.78 -8.94
CA GLU A 40 -19.29 -15.70 -9.91
C GLU A 40 -18.14 -15.04 -10.68
N SER A 41 -18.30 -13.77 -11.10
CA SER A 41 -17.26 -13.04 -11.80
C SER A 41 -16.06 -12.78 -10.90
N PHE A 42 -16.30 -12.41 -9.64
CA PHE A 42 -15.25 -12.21 -8.65
C PHE A 42 -14.53 -13.51 -8.28
N THR A 43 -15.27 -14.64 -8.17
CA THR A 43 -14.68 -15.97 -8.00
C THR A 43 -13.68 -16.30 -9.10
N ARG A 44 -14.00 -15.99 -10.36
CA ARG A 44 -13.06 -16.18 -11.47
C ARG A 44 -11.81 -15.34 -11.32
N VAL A 45 -11.95 -14.07 -10.93
CA VAL A 45 -10.82 -13.16 -10.68
C VAL A 45 -9.90 -13.71 -9.58
N LEU A 46 -10.45 -14.20 -8.47
CA LEU A 46 -9.66 -14.82 -7.38
C LEU A 46 -8.90 -16.06 -7.86
N LYS A 47 -9.54 -16.95 -8.60
CA LYS A 47 -8.88 -18.14 -9.14
C LYS A 47 -7.78 -17.80 -10.14
N GLU A 48 -8.00 -16.76 -10.94
CA GLU A 48 -7.02 -16.25 -11.89
C GLU A 48 -5.82 -15.65 -11.15
N ALA A 49 -6.07 -14.84 -10.11
CA ALA A 49 -5.03 -14.29 -9.24
C ALA A 49 -4.18 -15.37 -8.57
N VAL A 50 -4.81 -16.42 -8.03
CA VAL A 50 -4.12 -17.60 -7.47
C VAL A 50 -3.22 -18.26 -8.52
N SER A 51 -3.68 -18.37 -9.78
CA SER A 51 -2.90 -19.00 -10.85
C SER A 51 -1.62 -18.23 -11.22
N LEU A 52 -1.54 -16.94 -10.89
CA LEU A 52 -0.33 -16.12 -11.09
C LEU A 52 0.78 -16.41 -10.09
N ASN A 53 0.45 -17.13 -9.01
CA ASN A 53 1.39 -17.64 -8.01
C ASN A 53 2.32 -16.57 -7.42
N THR A 54 1.79 -15.39 -7.15
CA THR A 54 2.51 -14.33 -6.42
C THR A 54 2.64 -14.68 -4.94
N GLU A 55 3.48 -13.99 -4.20
CA GLU A 55 3.74 -14.24 -2.79
C GLU A 55 2.72 -13.56 -1.89
N HIS A 56 2.13 -12.47 -2.39
CA HIS A 56 1.21 -11.63 -1.63
C HIS A 56 0.03 -11.19 -2.52
N ILE A 57 -1.15 -11.08 -1.95
CA ILE A 57 -2.37 -10.61 -2.62
C ILE A 57 -3.11 -9.67 -1.67
N SER A 58 -3.36 -8.44 -2.12
CA SER A 58 -4.23 -7.50 -1.42
C SER A 58 -5.61 -7.51 -2.09
N VAL A 59 -6.67 -7.56 -1.30
CA VAL A 59 -8.05 -7.53 -1.80
C VAL A 59 -8.81 -6.45 -1.05
N TYR A 60 -9.14 -5.38 -1.77
CA TYR A 60 -9.85 -4.24 -1.22
C TYR A 60 -11.29 -4.24 -1.70
N SER A 61 -12.24 -4.03 -0.79
CA SER A 61 -13.60 -3.72 -1.17
C SER A 61 -13.70 -2.28 -1.71
N LEU A 62 -14.53 -2.07 -2.71
CA LEU A 62 -14.79 -0.73 -3.23
C LEU A 62 -15.43 0.13 -2.15
N ILE A 63 -14.78 1.25 -1.83
CA ILE A 63 -15.33 2.29 -0.97
C ILE A 63 -15.68 3.48 -1.86
N ILE A 64 -16.92 3.95 -1.77
CA ILE A 64 -17.40 5.11 -2.52
C ILE A 64 -17.16 6.34 -1.67
N GLU A 65 -16.13 7.11 -2.04
CA GLU A 65 -15.73 8.31 -1.31
C GLU A 65 -16.29 9.58 -1.97
N GLU A 66 -16.80 10.49 -1.13
CA GLU A 66 -17.25 11.83 -1.56
C GLU A 66 -16.12 12.58 -2.26
N GLY A 67 -16.46 13.32 -3.34
CA GLY A 67 -15.51 14.05 -4.16
C GLY A 67 -14.79 13.20 -5.21
N THR A 68 -15.18 11.93 -5.38
CA THR A 68 -14.72 11.09 -6.49
C THR A 68 -15.70 11.08 -7.65
N ARG A 69 -15.20 10.88 -8.88
CA ARG A 69 -16.07 10.76 -10.06
C ARG A 69 -17.09 9.63 -9.93
N LEU A 70 -16.78 8.58 -9.19
CA LEU A 70 -17.71 7.47 -8.95
C LEU A 70 -18.85 7.93 -8.05
N TYR A 71 -18.54 8.64 -6.97
CA TYR A 71 -19.54 9.23 -6.06
C TYR A 71 -20.48 10.19 -6.81
N ASP A 72 -19.90 11.12 -7.59
CA ASP A 72 -20.68 12.13 -8.33
C ASP A 72 -21.59 11.53 -9.42
N ASN A 73 -21.32 10.30 -9.84
CA ASN A 73 -22.07 9.60 -10.90
C ASN A 73 -22.68 8.29 -10.42
N ILE A 74 -22.89 8.13 -9.13
CA ILE A 74 -23.32 6.85 -8.52
C ILE A 74 -24.63 6.32 -9.14
N ASP A 75 -25.55 7.21 -9.49
CA ASP A 75 -26.83 6.86 -10.12
C ASP A 75 -26.68 6.18 -11.49
N ASN A 76 -25.51 6.33 -12.13
CA ASN A 76 -25.20 5.66 -13.39
C ASN A 76 -24.70 4.22 -13.19
N TYR A 77 -24.57 3.77 -11.96
CA TYR A 77 -24.07 2.43 -11.59
C TYR A 77 -25.05 1.69 -10.67
N PRO A 78 -26.26 1.35 -11.19
CA PRO A 78 -27.26 0.66 -10.37
C PRO A 78 -26.84 -0.75 -9.93
N ASP A 79 -25.85 -1.34 -10.62
CA ASP A 79 -25.40 -2.71 -10.39
C ASP A 79 -24.19 -2.80 -9.42
N ILE A 80 -24.06 -1.84 -8.50
CA ILE A 80 -23.07 -1.96 -7.42
C ILE A 80 -23.56 -3.02 -6.44
N PRO A 81 -22.72 -4.03 -6.10
CA PRO A 81 -23.05 -5.02 -5.10
C PRO A 81 -23.46 -4.37 -3.77
N ASP A 82 -24.49 -4.91 -3.17
CA ASP A 82 -24.91 -4.47 -1.84
C ASP A 82 -23.97 -4.99 -0.73
N ASP A 83 -24.21 -4.55 0.50
CA ASP A 83 -23.41 -4.94 1.66
C ASP A 83 -23.40 -6.46 1.90
N ASP A 84 -24.46 -7.17 1.53
CA ASP A 84 -24.54 -8.63 1.72
C ASP A 84 -23.68 -9.35 0.68
N ASP A 85 -23.65 -8.86 -0.55
CA ASP A 85 -22.81 -9.40 -1.61
C ASP A 85 -21.33 -9.06 -1.38
N ASP A 86 -21.02 -7.86 -0.88
CA ASP A 86 -19.65 -7.51 -0.47
C ASP A 86 -19.15 -8.43 0.67
N ARG A 87 -19.97 -8.67 1.70
CA ARG A 87 -19.62 -9.63 2.77
C ARG A 87 -19.40 -11.05 2.26
N LYS A 88 -20.20 -11.50 1.28
CA LYS A 88 -20.02 -12.83 0.64
C LYS A 88 -18.70 -12.85 -0.14
N MET A 89 -18.39 -11.79 -0.92
CA MET A 89 -17.13 -11.69 -1.64
C MET A 89 -15.92 -11.70 -0.68
N TYR A 90 -16.02 -11.01 0.45
CA TYR A 90 -15.00 -11.01 1.49
C TYR A 90 -14.79 -12.40 2.11
N ALA A 91 -15.87 -13.11 2.44
CA ALA A 91 -15.80 -14.47 2.98
C ALA A 91 -15.18 -15.44 1.94
N LEU A 92 -15.61 -15.34 0.70
CA LEU A 92 -15.13 -16.14 -0.42
C LEU A 92 -13.64 -15.90 -0.71
N THR A 93 -13.19 -14.65 -0.57
CA THR A 93 -11.76 -14.32 -0.70
C THR A 93 -10.94 -15.11 0.30
N LYS A 94 -11.35 -15.09 1.58
CA LYS A 94 -10.64 -15.84 2.63
C LYS A 94 -10.60 -17.34 2.35
N GLU A 95 -11.71 -17.88 1.85
CA GLU A 95 -11.82 -19.30 1.54
C GLU A 95 -10.88 -19.70 0.38
N ILE A 96 -11.01 -19.02 -0.76
CA ILE A 96 -10.27 -19.38 -1.99
C ILE A 96 -8.77 -19.16 -1.81
N LEU A 97 -8.36 -18.01 -1.24
CA LEU A 97 -6.96 -17.72 -1.00
C LEU A 97 -6.38 -18.65 0.07
N GLY A 98 -7.13 -18.97 1.13
CA GLY A 98 -6.72 -19.92 2.15
C GLY A 98 -6.49 -21.33 1.61
N GLN A 99 -7.37 -21.82 0.71
CA GLN A 99 -7.18 -23.11 0.02
C GLN A 99 -5.94 -23.12 -0.89
N ALA A 100 -5.51 -21.94 -1.36
CA ALA A 100 -4.33 -21.77 -2.19
C ALA A 100 -3.04 -21.49 -1.40
N GLY A 101 -3.09 -21.55 -0.06
CA GLY A 101 -1.92 -21.37 0.82
C GLY A 101 -1.58 -19.94 1.17
N TYR A 102 -2.51 -19.00 0.95
CA TYR A 102 -2.37 -17.62 1.42
C TYR A 102 -3.10 -17.47 2.76
N GLU A 103 -2.41 -16.98 3.77
CA GLU A 103 -2.99 -16.67 5.07
C GLU A 103 -3.36 -15.20 5.15
N ARG A 104 -4.56 -14.90 5.67
CA ARG A 104 -4.95 -13.52 5.94
C ARG A 104 -4.28 -13.06 7.23
N TYR A 105 -3.39 -12.10 7.16
CA TYR A 105 -2.68 -11.58 8.33
C TYR A 105 -3.21 -10.22 8.83
N GLU A 106 -4.06 -9.55 8.02
CA GLU A 106 -4.79 -8.34 8.42
C GLU A 106 -6.11 -8.26 7.63
N ILE A 107 -6.78 -7.09 7.54
CA ILE A 107 -8.14 -6.96 7.00
C ILE A 107 -8.19 -7.32 5.52
N SER A 108 -7.29 -6.76 4.70
CA SER A 108 -7.32 -6.82 3.23
C SER A 108 -6.17 -7.61 2.63
N ASN A 109 -5.17 -7.99 3.43
CA ASN A 109 -3.94 -8.55 2.91
C ASN A 109 -3.76 -10.03 3.26
N TYR A 110 -3.34 -10.77 2.24
CA TYR A 110 -3.12 -12.21 2.27
C TYR A 110 -1.71 -12.51 1.75
N ALA A 111 -0.99 -13.39 2.41
CA ALA A 111 0.38 -13.74 2.04
C ALA A 111 0.63 -15.25 2.20
N LYS A 112 1.56 -15.78 1.43
CA LYS A 112 2.21 -17.05 1.77
C LYS A 112 3.05 -16.86 3.02
N ALA A 113 3.25 -17.91 3.80
CA ALA A 113 4.00 -17.86 5.04
C ALA A 113 5.38 -17.21 4.86
N GLY A 114 5.68 -16.18 5.64
CA GLY A 114 6.92 -15.42 5.60
C GLY A 114 6.97 -14.27 4.59
N TYR A 115 5.87 -14.02 3.86
CA TYR A 115 5.75 -12.93 2.89
C TYR A 115 4.77 -11.83 3.34
N GLU A 116 4.40 -11.83 4.62
CA GLU A 116 3.57 -10.77 5.19
C GLU A 116 4.28 -9.41 5.11
N CYS A 117 3.57 -8.38 4.71
CA CYS A 117 4.13 -7.03 4.60
C CYS A 117 4.49 -6.48 5.98
N LYS A 118 5.78 -6.46 6.31
CA LYS A 118 6.30 -5.95 7.58
C LYS A 118 5.94 -4.48 7.82
N HIS A 119 5.82 -3.69 6.75
CA HIS A 119 5.39 -2.30 6.84
C HIS A 119 3.94 -2.20 7.33
N ASN A 120 3.03 -3.00 6.77
CA ASN A 120 1.64 -3.03 7.20
C ASN A 120 1.51 -3.52 8.64
N LEU A 121 2.24 -4.58 9.02
CA LEU A 121 2.23 -5.11 10.37
C LEU A 121 2.63 -4.06 11.42
N LYS A 122 3.59 -3.17 11.11
CA LYS A 122 3.98 -2.09 12.03
C LYS A 122 2.82 -1.16 12.40
N TYR A 123 1.90 -0.90 11.50
CA TYR A 123 0.70 -0.11 11.80
C TYR A 123 -0.23 -0.86 12.76
N TRP A 124 -0.41 -2.15 12.54
CA TRP A 124 -1.26 -3.00 13.39
C TRP A 124 -0.65 -3.21 14.78
N ASP A 125 0.66 -3.40 14.85
CA ASP A 125 1.42 -3.54 16.09
C ASP A 125 1.61 -2.20 16.81
N ARG A 126 1.19 -1.08 16.19
CA ARG A 126 1.37 0.28 16.71
C ARG A 126 2.83 0.61 17.02
N THR A 127 3.75 0.07 16.24
CA THR A 127 5.17 0.39 16.29
C THR A 127 5.38 1.84 15.84
N ASP A 128 6.29 2.56 16.49
CA ASP A 128 6.63 3.93 16.11
C ASP A 128 7.14 4.00 14.67
N TYR A 129 6.68 5.01 13.93
CA TYR A 129 7.09 5.29 12.55
C TYR A 129 7.09 6.78 12.27
N ILE A 130 7.87 7.20 11.28
CA ILE A 130 7.97 8.60 10.84
C ILE A 130 7.53 8.69 9.39
N GLY A 131 6.55 9.57 9.13
CA GLY A 131 6.08 9.91 7.80
C GLY A 131 6.79 11.13 7.24
N PHE A 132 7.22 11.06 5.99
CA PHE A 132 7.90 12.13 5.27
C PHE A 132 7.00 12.68 4.16
N GLY A 133 7.03 14.01 4.00
CA GLY A 133 6.28 14.72 2.96
C GLY A 133 4.94 15.28 3.44
N ILE A 134 4.22 15.91 2.50
CA ILE A 134 2.92 16.53 2.75
C ILE A 134 1.88 15.48 3.14
N GLY A 135 1.06 15.79 4.16
CA GLY A 135 -0.01 14.90 4.61
C GLY A 135 0.44 13.57 5.22
N ALA A 136 1.75 13.29 5.28
CA ALA A 136 2.26 12.06 5.84
C ALA A 136 2.02 11.98 7.35
N ALA A 137 1.61 10.79 7.82
CA ALA A 137 1.38 10.55 9.24
C ALA A 137 2.61 9.92 9.89
N SER A 138 2.84 10.24 11.15
CA SER A 138 3.82 9.62 12.04
C SER A 138 3.13 9.09 13.29
N LEU A 139 3.67 8.05 13.89
CA LEU A 139 3.32 7.58 15.24
C LEU A 139 4.60 7.55 16.07
N CYS A 140 4.65 8.35 17.12
CA CYS A 140 5.79 8.39 18.04
C CYS A 140 5.27 8.47 19.47
N ASN A 141 5.76 7.59 20.35
CA ASN A 141 5.36 7.53 21.75
C ASN A 141 3.84 7.50 21.94
N HIS A 142 3.15 6.66 21.16
CA HIS A 142 1.68 6.49 21.13
C HIS A 142 0.89 7.74 20.72
N LYS A 143 1.54 8.77 20.18
CA LYS A 143 0.88 9.96 19.63
C LYS A 143 1.00 9.97 18.12
N ARG A 144 -0.12 10.21 17.44
CA ARG A 144 -0.18 10.36 15.99
C ARG A 144 -0.06 11.82 15.60
N TYR A 145 0.82 12.07 14.64
CA TYR A 145 1.04 13.38 14.03
C TYR A 145 0.77 13.27 12.54
N THR A 146 0.30 14.37 11.94
CA THR A 146 0.11 14.42 10.48
C THR A 146 0.77 15.70 9.99
N ASN A 147 1.60 15.60 8.99
CA ASN A 147 2.22 16.73 8.35
C ASN A 147 1.17 17.60 7.64
N ILE A 148 1.49 18.87 7.42
CA ILE A 148 0.65 19.80 6.68
C ILE A 148 0.40 19.23 5.28
N SER A 149 -0.87 19.20 4.84
CA SER A 149 -1.27 18.63 3.55
C SER A 149 -1.11 19.60 2.37
N ASP A 150 -1.11 20.90 2.61
CA ASP A 150 -0.85 21.91 1.59
C ASP A 150 0.65 22.09 1.38
N ILE A 151 1.11 21.98 0.12
CA ILE A 151 2.53 22.01 -0.21
C ILE A 151 3.20 23.33 0.12
N ASN A 152 2.52 24.46 -0.12
CA ASN A 152 3.10 25.79 0.11
C ASN A 152 3.26 26.04 1.61
N ASN A 153 2.26 25.66 2.40
CA ASN A 153 2.29 25.79 3.85
C ASN A 153 3.31 24.82 4.47
N TYR A 154 3.45 23.61 3.92
CA TYR A 154 4.47 22.65 4.34
C TYR A 154 5.89 23.21 4.13
N ILE A 155 6.19 23.72 2.91
CA ILE A 155 7.48 24.34 2.60
C ILE A 155 7.72 25.57 3.51
N LYS A 156 6.70 26.41 3.70
CA LYS A 156 6.81 27.60 4.54
C LYS A 156 7.11 27.24 6.00
N ALA A 157 6.44 26.24 6.56
CA ALA A 157 6.68 25.76 7.92
C ALA A 157 8.12 25.28 8.10
N LEU A 158 8.62 24.46 7.17
CA LEU A 158 10.00 23.98 7.19
C LEU A 158 11.02 25.12 7.06
N CYS A 159 10.73 26.14 6.24
CA CYS A 159 11.62 27.30 6.07
C CYS A 159 11.65 28.20 7.32
N VAL A 160 10.53 28.36 8.01
CA VAL A 160 10.45 29.16 9.26
C VAL A 160 11.20 28.45 10.37
N GLU A 161 10.98 27.15 10.57
CA GLU A 161 11.75 26.36 11.54
C GLU A 161 13.25 26.41 11.27
N TYR A 162 13.65 26.46 10.00
CA TYR A 162 15.07 26.58 9.62
C TYR A 162 15.64 27.98 9.87
N ALA A 163 14.80 29.02 9.81
CA ALA A 163 15.23 30.41 10.00
C ALA A 163 15.28 30.81 11.49
N ASP A 164 14.31 30.37 12.30
CA ASP A 164 14.19 30.74 13.71
C ASP A 164 15.11 29.93 14.65
N ASN A 165 15.61 28.80 14.18
CA ASN A 165 16.39 27.85 14.97
C ASN A 165 17.91 28.02 14.83
N LYS A 166 18.39 29.29 14.69
CA LYS A 166 19.84 29.50 14.47
C LYS A 166 20.75 29.15 15.66
N GLU A 167 20.24 28.99 16.87
CA GLU A 167 21.12 28.69 18.02
C GLU A 167 20.73 27.52 18.93
N SER A 168 19.46 27.21 19.17
CA SER A 168 19.07 26.15 20.13
C SER A 168 18.68 24.79 19.53
N ASN A 169 18.31 24.76 18.25
CA ASN A 169 17.92 23.49 17.58
C ASN A 169 18.99 22.90 16.66
N LYS A 170 20.11 23.59 16.46
CA LYS A 170 21.24 23.00 15.74
C LYS A 170 21.74 21.72 16.40
N GLU A 171 21.75 21.67 17.71
CA GLU A 171 22.20 20.48 18.47
C GLU A 171 21.18 19.35 18.33
N CYS A 172 19.88 19.59 18.46
CA CYS A 172 18.86 18.55 18.36
C CYS A 172 18.70 18.03 16.91
N ILE A 173 18.74 18.92 15.89
CA ILE A 173 18.69 18.51 14.47
C ILE A 173 19.97 17.82 14.07
N VAL A 174 21.14 18.31 14.52
CA VAL A 174 22.44 17.66 14.27
C VAL A 174 22.51 16.31 14.98
N GLU A 175 21.96 16.20 16.20
CA GLU A 175 21.88 14.94 16.94
C GLU A 175 20.91 13.95 16.26
N ASN A 176 19.73 14.42 15.82
CA ASN A 176 18.80 13.59 15.06
C ASN A 176 19.35 13.18 13.69
N ILE A 177 20.05 14.07 12.98
CA ILE A 177 20.73 13.73 11.72
C ILE A 177 21.87 12.75 11.98
N LYS A 178 22.65 12.93 13.04
CA LYS A 178 23.69 11.97 13.44
C LYS A 178 23.10 10.61 13.79
N ASN A 179 22.00 10.57 14.56
CA ASN A 179 21.30 9.34 14.90
C ASN A 179 20.70 8.64 13.68
N ILE A 180 20.14 9.41 12.72
CA ILE A 180 19.68 8.87 11.42
C ILE A 180 20.86 8.37 10.59
N GLN A 181 21.97 9.12 10.53
CA GLN A 181 23.18 8.71 9.82
C GLN A 181 23.83 7.48 10.46
N GLU A 182 23.83 7.39 11.78
CA GLU A 182 24.35 6.23 12.51
C GLU A 182 23.44 5.01 12.33
N THR A 183 22.12 5.21 12.35
CA THR A 183 21.15 4.16 12.05
C THR A 183 21.26 3.68 10.59
N LEU A 184 21.43 4.60 9.63
CA LEU A 184 21.67 4.27 8.23
C LEU A 184 23.03 3.60 8.04
N LYS A 185 24.08 4.04 8.76
CA LYS A 185 25.40 3.44 8.71
C LYS A 185 25.41 2.03 9.31
N ASN A 186 24.75 1.84 10.44
CA ASN A 186 24.57 0.52 11.05
C ASN A 186 23.71 -0.39 10.15
N SER A 187 22.69 0.15 9.48
CA SER A 187 21.91 -0.57 8.47
C SER A 187 22.75 -0.91 7.23
N LEU A 188 23.66 -0.04 6.81
CA LEU A 188 24.59 -0.26 5.70
C LEU A 188 25.72 -1.22 6.06
N GLU A 189 26.22 -1.22 7.32
CA GLU A 189 27.21 -2.18 7.80
C GLU A 189 26.61 -3.58 7.98
N ILE A 190 25.34 -3.68 8.40
CA ILE A 190 24.58 -4.92 8.37
C ILE A 190 24.38 -5.39 6.91
N ASN A 191 24.25 -4.48 5.97
CA ASN A 191 24.04 -4.77 4.54
C ASN A 191 25.32 -5.10 3.76
N ASN A 192 26.51 -4.84 4.27
CA ASN A 192 27.76 -5.30 3.63
C ASN A 192 27.96 -6.83 3.73
N ASN A 193 27.15 -7.51 4.56
CA ASN A 193 27.00 -8.97 4.56
C ASN A 193 25.78 -9.44 3.73
N CYS A 194 25.14 -8.58 2.94
CA CYS A 194 23.84 -8.82 2.34
C CYS A 194 23.93 -9.35 0.92
N GLN A 195 24.15 -10.63 0.81
CA GLN A 195 23.57 -11.47 -0.26
C GLN A 195 22.04 -11.53 -0.12
N ASP A 196 21.50 -11.17 1.06
CA ASP A 196 20.08 -11.20 1.42
C ASP A 196 19.25 -9.99 0.96
N LEU A 197 19.85 -8.91 0.45
CA LEU A 197 19.12 -7.72 -0.02
C LEU A 197 18.34 -7.96 -1.32
N LYS A 198 18.66 -8.98 -2.08
CA LYS A 198 17.86 -9.39 -3.25
C LYS A 198 16.56 -10.08 -2.87
N GLU A 199 16.47 -10.63 -1.66
CA GLU A 199 15.31 -11.40 -1.20
C GLU A 199 14.24 -10.55 -0.51
N ASN A 200 14.53 -9.30 -0.14
CA ASN A 200 13.64 -8.44 0.67
C ASN A 200 13.25 -7.11 0.04
N ILE A 201 13.42 -6.93 -1.25
CA ILE A 201 12.77 -5.81 -1.94
C ILE A 201 11.32 -6.22 -2.19
N GLU A 202 10.44 -5.82 -1.29
CA GLU A 202 9.01 -5.79 -1.57
C GLU A 202 8.79 -4.81 -2.73
N VAL A 203 8.75 -5.34 -3.93
CA VAL A 203 8.20 -4.59 -5.04
C VAL A 203 6.71 -4.62 -4.86
N LEU A 204 6.21 -3.60 -4.18
CA LEU A 204 4.85 -3.15 -4.40
C LEU A 204 4.77 -2.78 -5.87
N THR A 205 4.54 -3.77 -6.73
CA THR A 205 3.88 -3.50 -7.99
C THR A 205 2.45 -3.13 -7.62
N CYS A 206 2.34 -1.97 -6.97
CA CYS A 206 1.14 -1.21 -7.04
C CYS A 206 0.91 -1.08 -8.52
N LEU A 207 0.13 -1.94 -9.11
CA LEU A 207 -0.58 -1.66 -10.35
C LEU A 207 -1.50 -0.52 -9.95
N LEU A 208 -0.79 0.57 -9.85
CA LEU A 208 -1.17 1.92 -9.57
C LEU A 208 -2.66 2.08 -9.60
N TYR A 209 -3.19 2.07 -8.43
CA TYR A 209 -4.22 2.97 -8.08
C TYR A 209 -3.60 4.38 -8.14
N THR A 210 -3.37 4.89 -9.35
CA THR A 210 -3.45 6.31 -9.59
C THR A 210 -4.93 6.61 -9.66
N SER A 211 -5.57 6.65 -8.49
CA SER A 211 -6.64 7.60 -8.31
C SER A 211 -6.01 8.94 -8.69
N PRO A 212 -6.52 9.66 -9.70
CA PRO A 212 -6.19 11.05 -9.80
C PRO A 212 -6.52 11.63 -8.43
N SER A 213 -5.54 12.33 -7.85
CA SER A 213 -5.78 13.10 -6.64
C SER A 213 -7.12 13.82 -6.80
N PRO A 214 -7.99 13.89 -5.77
CA PRO A 214 -9.25 14.63 -5.88
C PRO A 214 -9.06 16.13 -6.14
N ARG A 215 -7.90 16.56 -6.63
CA ARG A 215 -7.49 17.96 -6.78
C ARG A 215 -7.01 18.35 -8.18
N ASP A 216 -7.32 17.58 -9.20
CA ASP A 216 -7.15 18.01 -10.61
C ASP A 216 -8.50 18.02 -11.34
#